data_efd8dac1f0e34defa644472082c99420
#
_entry.id   efd8dac1f0e34defa644472082c99420
#
_cell.length_a   1.000
_cell.length_b   1.000
_cell.length_c   1.000
_cell.angle_alpha   90.00
_cell.angle_beta   90.00
_cell.angle_gamma   90.00
#
_symmetry.space_group_name_H-M   'P 1'
#
loop_
_entity.id
_entity.type
_entity.pdbx_description
1 polymer ?
#
loop_
_entity_poly.entity_id
_entity_poly.type
_entity_poly.pdbx_seq_one_letter_code
_entity_poly.pdbx_strand_id
1 'polypeptide(L)'
;EKRLRDIVHQRGLHVYNRSYWQNGETIMQTLADEEIDFIVLAGFMLLIPAALVKRYSDRIFNIHPALLPKHGGKGMFGLNVHKAVKAAGELTSGITIHLVNEAYDQGKILYQETVSLSPDDSPEQIAKKVLTVEHKNYAKVVEQEVLKSI
;
A
#
# COMPACT_ATOMS: atom_id res chain seq x y z
N GLU A 1 20.08 -1.71 2.64
CA GLU A 1 20.05 -2.56 1.44
C GLU A 1 20.69 -3.94 1.65
N LYS A 2 21.93 -4.05 2.16
CA LYS A 2 22.61 -5.34 2.35
C LYS A 2 21.81 -6.29 3.27
N ARG A 3 21.32 -5.78 4.41
CA ARG A 3 20.54 -6.58 5.37
C ARG A 3 19.21 -7.11 4.78
N LEU A 4 18.55 -6.33 3.93
CA LEU A 4 17.33 -6.76 3.26
C LEU A 4 17.62 -7.88 2.26
N ARG A 5 18.68 -7.74 1.45
CA ARG A 5 19.13 -8.78 0.50
C ARG A 5 19.45 -10.10 1.18
N ASP A 6 20.12 -10.06 2.34
CA ASP A 6 20.47 -11.26 3.09
C ASP A 6 19.22 -12.01 3.60
N ILE A 7 18.22 -11.27 4.12
CA ILE A 7 16.92 -11.83 4.55
C ILE A 7 16.16 -12.44 3.36
N VAL A 8 16.18 -11.75 2.24
CA VAL A 8 15.51 -12.16 1.00
C VAL A 8 16.09 -13.48 0.47
N HIS A 9 17.42 -13.59 0.37
CA HIS A 9 18.07 -14.84 -0.07
C HIS A 9 17.77 -16.02 0.85
N GLN A 10 17.72 -15.81 2.17
CA GLN A 10 17.39 -16.86 3.13
C GLN A 10 15.96 -17.38 3.01
N ARG A 11 15.04 -16.60 2.45
CA ARG A 11 13.62 -16.95 2.32
C ARG A 11 13.17 -17.27 0.90
N GLY A 12 14.09 -17.35 -0.05
CA GLY A 12 13.76 -17.61 -1.46
C GLY A 12 12.98 -16.47 -2.15
N LEU A 13 13.13 -15.24 -1.65
CA LEU A 13 12.45 -14.07 -2.22
C LEU A 13 13.27 -13.46 -3.37
N HIS A 14 12.60 -12.92 -4.37
CA HIS A 14 13.23 -12.18 -5.47
C HIS A 14 13.20 -10.67 -5.21
N VAL A 15 14.28 -9.96 -5.54
CA VAL A 15 14.36 -8.50 -5.42
C VAL A 15 14.53 -7.89 -6.79
N TYR A 16 13.58 -7.05 -7.16
CA TYR A 16 13.59 -6.31 -8.40
C TYR A 16 13.83 -4.83 -8.13
N ASN A 17 14.61 -4.17 -8.97
CA ASN A 17 14.88 -2.74 -8.84
C ASN A 17 13.80 -1.89 -9.54
N ARG A 18 13.88 -0.57 -9.39
CA ARG A 18 12.92 0.37 -9.95
C ARG A 18 12.85 0.32 -11.49
N SER A 19 13.97 0.10 -12.18
CA SER A 19 13.99 0.04 -13.65
C SER A 19 13.24 -1.19 -14.17
N TYR A 20 13.28 -2.29 -13.43
CA TYR A 20 12.50 -3.48 -13.73
C TYR A 20 10.99 -3.19 -13.69
N TRP A 21 10.53 -2.45 -12.67
CA TRP A 21 9.13 -2.05 -12.55
C TRP A 21 8.66 -1.10 -13.66
N GLN A 22 9.56 -0.28 -14.20
CA GLN A 22 9.24 0.66 -15.30
C GLN A 22 8.97 -0.06 -16.62
N ASN A 23 9.46 -1.28 -16.79
CA ASN A 23 9.14 -2.14 -17.93
C ASN A 23 7.91 -3.01 -17.61
N GLY A 24 6.73 -2.50 -17.91
CA GLY A 24 5.46 -3.17 -17.62
C GLY A 24 5.33 -4.55 -18.27
N GLU A 25 5.93 -4.78 -19.43
CA GLU A 25 5.92 -6.09 -20.12
C GLU A 25 6.76 -7.11 -19.35
N THR A 26 7.96 -6.73 -18.91
CA THR A 26 8.83 -7.60 -18.15
C THR A 26 8.19 -8.04 -16.83
N ILE A 27 7.55 -7.11 -16.11
CA ILE A 27 6.90 -7.46 -14.85
C ILE A 27 5.68 -8.35 -15.06
N MET A 28 4.89 -8.09 -16.10
CA MET A 28 3.73 -8.93 -16.45
C MET A 28 4.16 -10.35 -16.79
N GLN A 29 5.26 -10.50 -17.56
CA GLN A 29 5.79 -11.82 -17.89
C GLN A 29 6.27 -12.56 -16.63
N THR A 30 7.03 -11.89 -15.77
CA THR A 30 7.48 -12.51 -14.51
C THR A 30 6.34 -12.95 -13.62
N LEU A 31 5.31 -12.12 -13.44
CA LEU A 31 4.16 -12.48 -12.63
C LEU A 31 3.38 -13.66 -13.23
N ALA A 32 3.38 -13.79 -14.57
CA ALA A 32 2.77 -14.93 -15.25
C ALA A 32 3.62 -16.21 -15.11
N ASP A 33 4.94 -16.11 -15.26
CA ASP A 33 5.86 -17.24 -15.13
C ASP A 33 5.89 -17.80 -13.70
N GLU A 34 5.72 -16.95 -12.71
CA GLU A 34 5.62 -17.30 -11.28
C GLU A 34 4.20 -17.64 -10.83
N GLU A 35 3.24 -17.72 -11.76
CA GLU A 35 1.83 -18.07 -11.50
C GLU A 35 1.18 -17.21 -10.38
N ILE A 36 1.50 -15.91 -10.34
CA ILE A 36 1.00 -14.99 -9.32
C ILE A 36 -0.47 -14.64 -9.60
N ASP A 37 -1.35 -14.87 -8.62
CA ASP A 37 -2.77 -14.55 -8.69
C ASP A 37 -3.13 -13.19 -8.08
N PHE A 38 -2.42 -12.77 -7.04
CA PHE A 38 -2.69 -11.54 -6.30
C PHE A 38 -1.42 -10.72 -6.09
N ILE A 39 -1.58 -9.40 -6.05
CA ILE A 39 -0.50 -8.44 -5.80
C ILE A 39 -0.83 -7.67 -4.52
N VAL A 40 0.13 -7.59 -3.60
CA VAL A 40 -0.01 -6.84 -2.35
C VAL A 40 1.03 -5.73 -2.30
N LEU A 41 0.55 -4.49 -2.21
CA LEU A 41 1.40 -3.30 -2.18
C LEU A 41 1.53 -2.79 -0.74
N ALA A 42 2.76 -2.65 -0.26
CA ALA A 42 3.07 -2.09 1.05
C ALA A 42 4.19 -1.04 0.89
N GLY A 43 3.88 0.22 1.17
CA GLY A 43 4.82 1.33 0.97
C GLY A 43 5.19 1.56 -0.51
N PHE A 44 4.35 1.16 -1.44
CA PHE A 44 4.57 1.33 -2.87
C PHE A 44 4.14 2.74 -3.30
N MET A 45 5.05 3.49 -3.95
CA MET A 45 4.86 4.91 -4.23
C MET A 45 4.74 5.23 -5.72
N LEU A 46 4.80 4.22 -6.59
CA LEU A 46 4.71 4.42 -8.03
C LEU A 46 3.28 4.13 -8.51
N LEU A 47 2.90 4.75 -9.63
CA LEU A 47 1.67 4.38 -10.30
C LEU A 47 1.82 2.97 -10.89
N ILE A 48 0.81 2.15 -10.68
CA ILE A 48 0.74 0.81 -11.28
C ILE A 48 0.43 0.97 -12.77
N PRO A 49 1.18 0.30 -13.67
CA PRO A 49 0.86 0.34 -15.10
C PRO A 49 -0.57 -0.12 -15.38
N ALA A 50 -1.29 0.61 -16.24
CA ALA A 50 -2.70 0.32 -16.55
C ALA A 50 -2.92 -1.12 -17.07
N ALA A 51 -1.96 -1.64 -17.86
CA ALA A 51 -2.00 -3.02 -18.33
C ALA A 51 -1.98 -4.03 -17.17
N LEU A 52 -1.18 -3.76 -16.12
CA LEU A 52 -1.11 -4.60 -14.92
C LEU A 52 -2.41 -4.51 -14.11
N VAL A 53 -2.96 -3.29 -13.94
CA VAL A 53 -4.27 -3.09 -13.28
C VAL A 53 -5.36 -3.87 -14.00
N LYS A 54 -5.38 -3.81 -15.32
CA LYS A 54 -6.36 -4.55 -16.14
C LYS A 54 -6.21 -6.07 -16.02
N ARG A 55 -4.97 -6.57 -16.03
CA ARG A 55 -4.68 -8.01 -15.94
C ARG A 55 -5.03 -8.59 -14.55
N TYR A 56 -4.82 -7.80 -13.51
CA TYR A 56 -5.07 -8.16 -12.11
C TYR A 56 -6.23 -7.34 -11.52
N SER A 57 -7.30 -7.12 -12.33
CA SER A 57 -8.50 -6.42 -11.86
C SER A 57 -9.04 -7.08 -10.59
N ASP A 58 -9.32 -6.26 -9.57
CA ASP A 58 -9.76 -6.68 -8.25
C ASP A 58 -8.82 -7.65 -7.49
N ARG A 59 -7.56 -7.73 -7.91
CA ARG A 59 -6.54 -8.61 -7.33
C ARG A 59 -5.28 -7.87 -6.87
N ILE A 60 -5.29 -6.54 -6.87
CA ILE A 60 -4.20 -5.71 -6.37
C ILE A 60 -4.68 -5.00 -5.13
N PHE A 61 -4.07 -5.30 -3.98
CA PHE A 61 -4.36 -4.68 -2.70
C PHE A 61 -3.33 -3.60 -2.41
N ASN A 62 -3.78 -2.46 -1.88
CA ASN A 62 -2.91 -1.41 -1.35
C ASN A 62 -3.36 -0.98 0.03
N ILE A 63 -2.41 -0.49 0.82
CA ILE A 63 -2.69 0.19 2.08
C ILE A 63 -2.23 1.64 1.98
N HIS A 64 -3.13 2.57 2.33
CA HIS A 64 -2.86 4.00 2.38
C HIS A 64 -2.92 4.48 3.84
N PRO A 65 -1.92 5.27 4.31
CA PRO A 65 -1.79 5.63 5.72
C PRO A 65 -2.63 6.85 6.11
N ALA A 66 -3.86 6.94 5.58
CA ALA A 66 -4.90 7.90 5.97
C ALA A 66 -6.30 7.34 5.71
N LEU A 67 -7.32 8.08 6.14
CA LEU A 67 -8.73 7.76 5.90
C LEU A 67 -9.19 8.32 4.56
N LEU A 68 -9.08 7.52 3.50
CA LEU A 68 -9.55 7.92 2.17
C LEU A 68 -11.05 8.27 2.18
N PRO A 69 -11.51 9.21 1.35
CA PRO A 69 -10.76 9.89 0.27
C PRO A 69 -9.88 11.06 0.72
N LYS A 70 -9.90 11.44 2.00
CA LYS A 70 -9.03 12.52 2.50
C LYS A 70 -7.57 12.10 2.45
N HIS A 71 -6.69 13.07 2.16
CA HIS A 71 -5.23 12.89 2.17
C HIS A 71 -4.73 11.76 1.25
N GLY A 72 -5.48 11.44 0.18
CA GLY A 72 -5.09 10.52 -0.88
C GLY A 72 -4.66 11.23 -2.16
N GLY A 73 -4.19 10.44 -3.15
CA GLY A 73 -3.85 10.93 -4.47
C GLY A 73 -2.36 11.23 -4.69
N LYS A 74 -2.06 11.83 -5.84
CA LYS A 74 -0.68 12.08 -6.27
C LYS A 74 0.11 12.89 -5.23
N GLY A 75 1.28 12.37 -4.83
CA GLY A 75 2.17 13.02 -3.85
C GLY A 75 1.85 12.68 -2.38
N MET A 76 0.72 12.03 -2.10
CA MET A 76 0.31 11.61 -0.77
C MET A 76 0.92 10.25 -0.41
N PHE A 77 2.19 10.24 -0.05
CA PHE A 77 2.93 9.05 0.39
C PHE A 77 3.94 9.37 1.49
N GLY A 78 4.31 8.38 2.27
CA GLY A 78 5.28 8.50 3.35
C GLY A 78 4.88 9.61 4.33
N LEU A 79 5.84 10.42 4.76
CA LEU A 79 5.60 11.48 5.73
C LEU A 79 4.70 12.62 5.20
N ASN A 80 4.55 12.78 3.89
CA ASN A 80 3.72 13.84 3.30
C ASN A 80 2.26 13.71 3.71
N VAL A 81 1.73 12.48 3.79
CA VAL A 81 0.36 12.20 4.24
C VAL A 81 0.17 12.74 5.67
N HIS A 82 1.07 12.42 6.58
CA HIS A 82 0.97 12.81 7.98
C HIS A 82 1.17 14.32 8.20
N LYS A 83 2.02 14.96 7.36
CA LYS A 83 2.12 16.42 7.32
C LYS A 83 0.81 17.06 6.88
N ALA A 84 0.14 16.51 5.88
CA ALA A 84 -1.15 17.00 5.40
C ALA A 84 -2.25 16.83 6.46
N VAL A 85 -2.31 15.66 7.13
CA VAL A 85 -3.22 15.40 8.26
C VAL A 85 -3.02 16.41 9.37
N LYS A 86 -1.76 16.67 9.77
CA LYS A 86 -1.41 17.66 10.79
C LYS A 86 -1.80 19.08 10.37
N ALA A 87 -1.48 19.48 9.14
CA ALA A 87 -1.79 20.81 8.62
C ALA A 87 -3.29 21.07 8.53
N ALA A 88 -4.09 20.03 8.29
CA ALA A 88 -5.54 20.10 8.29
C ALA A 88 -6.18 20.17 9.70
N GLY A 89 -5.38 20.05 10.77
CA GLY A 89 -5.87 20.05 12.15
C GLY A 89 -6.75 18.85 12.49
N GLU A 90 -6.59 17.73 11.79
CA GLU A 90 -7.39 16.53 12.03
C GLU A 90 -7.10 15.95 13.42
N LEU A 91 -8.14 15.57 14.15
CA LEU A 91 -8.03 14.88 15.45
C LEU A 91 -8.11 13.36 15.31
N THR A 92 -8.25 12.88 14.09
CA THR A 92 -8.24 11.45 13.75
C THR A 92 -7.48 11.23 12.46
N SER A 93 -6.77 10.12 12.36
CA SER A 93 -6.22 9.58 11.14
C SER A 93 -6.48 8.07 11.12
N GLY A 94 -5.76 7.31 10.32
CA GLY A 94 -5.92 5.87 10.28
C GLY A 94 -5.31 5.26 9.03
N ILE A 95 -5.83 4.10 8.67
CA ILE A 95 -5.46 3.36 7.47
C ILE A 95 -6.66 3.16 6.57
N THR A 96 -6.41 3.04 5.28
CA THR A 96 -7.37 2.53 4.30
C THR A 96 -6.73 1.41 3.50
N ILE A 97 -7.34 0.23 3.53
CA ILE A 97 -6.99 -0.90 2.67
C ILE A 97 -8.00 -0.89 1.52
N HIS A 98 -7.51 -0.87 0.29
CA HIS A 98 -8.33 -0.75 -0.90
C HIS A 98 -7.79 -1.57 -2.06
N LEU A 99 -8.65 -1.88 -3.03
CA LEU A 99 -8.24 -2.41 -4.32
C LEU A 99 -7.64 -1.28 -5.16
N VAL A 100 -6.65 -1.61 -5.99
CA VAL A 100 -6.02 -0.65 -6.89
C VAL A 100 -6.79 -0.57 -8.19
N ASN A 101 -7.02 0.65 -8.66
CA ASN A 101 -7.51 0.95 -10.01
C ASN A 101 -6.49 1.83 -10.77
N GLU A 102 -6.86 2.38 -11.91
CA GLU A 102 -5.96 3.20 -12.73
C GLU A 102 -5.65 4.59 -12.15
N ALA A 103 -6.33 4.99 -11.07
CA ALA A 103 -6.13 6.26 -10.39
C ALA A 103 -5.54 6.06 -8.99
N TYR A 104 -4.75 7.04 -8.51
CA TYR A 104 -4.17 6.97 -7.17
C TYR A 104 -5.26 6.98 -6.10
N ASP A 105 -5.25 5.98 -5.22
CA ASP A 105 -6.05 5.88 -3.99
C ASP A 105 -7.57 6.03 -4.20
N GLN A 106 -8.08 5.66 -5.39
CA GLN A 106 -9.50 5.78 -5.75
C GLN A 106 -10.20 4.43 -5.97
N GLY A 107 -9.52 3.33 -5.69
CA GLY A 107 -10.11 2.01 -5.81
C GLY A 107 -11.09 1.69 -4.68
N LYS A 108 -11.80 0.58 -4.82
CA LYS A 108 -12.79 0.12 -3.85
C LYS A 108 -12.17 -0.06 -2.47
N ILE A 109 -12.69 0.65 -1.47
CA ILE A 109 -12.28 0.51 -0.07
C ILE A 109 -12.79 -0.83 0.47
N LEU A 110 -11.89 -1.61 1.06
CA LEU A 110 -12.16 -2.90 1.69
C LEU A 110 -12.26 -2.76 3.21
N TYR A 111 -11.38 -1.92 3.79
CA TYR A 111 -11.29 -1.77 5.24
C TYR A 111 -10.70 -0.40 5.61
N GLN A 112 -11.18 0.16 6.70
CA GLN A 112 -10.59 1.34 7.35
C GLN A 112 -10.54 1.14 8.86
N GLU A 113 -9.47 1.62 9.49
CA GLU A 113 -9.37 1.72 10.95
C GLU A 113 -8.82 3.09 11.33
N THR A 114 -9.38 3.67 12.39
CA THR A 114 -9.05 5.01 12.87
C THR A 114 -8.07 4.98 14.04
N VAL A 115 -7.27 6.02 14.16
CA VAL A 115 -6.47 6.32 15.34
C VAL A 115 -6.75 7.75 15.81
N SER A 116 -6.85 7.94 17.13
CA SER A 116 -7.00 9.26 17.73
C SER A 116 -5.67 10.00 17.74
N LEU A 117 -5.71 11.29 17.39
CA LEU A 117 -4.57 12.18 17.37
C LEU A 117 -4.68 13.22 18.48
N SER A 118 -3.54 13.64 19.02
CA SER A 118 -3.43 14.84 19.83
C SER A 118 -3.14 16.04 18.93
N PRO A 119 -3.69 17.25 19.26
CA PRO A 119 -3.29 18.47 18.59
C PRO A 119 -1.77 18.75 18.61
N ASP A 120 -1.06 18.17 19.58
CA ASP A 120 0.39 18.30 19.73
C ASP A 120 1.20 17.22 19.01
N ASP A 121 0.54 16.19 18.44
CA ASP A 121 1.26 15.15 17.70
C ASP A 121 2.04 15.73 16.52
N SER A 122 3.33 15.42 16.42
CA SER A 122 4.12 15.70 15.23
C SER A 122 3.73 14.76 14.08
N PRO A 123 4.04 15.10 12.82
CA PRO A 123 3.83 14.18 11.70
C PRO A 123 4.46 12.80 11.91
N GLU A 124 5.61 12.71 12.54
CA GLU A 124 6.31 11.47 12.87
C GLU A 124 5.56 10.66 13.94
N GLN A 125 4.97 11.34 14.92
CA GLN A 125 4.14 10.68 15.94
C GLN A 125 2.84 10.16 15.33
N ILE A 126 2.21 10.93 14.44
CA ILE A 126 1.05 10.48 13.65
C ILE A 126 1.42 9.23 12.84
N ALA A 127 2.54 9.27 12.10
CA ALA A 127 3.03 8.13 11.31
C ALA A 127 3.21 6.88 12.18
N LYS A 128 3.79 7.00 13.37
CA LYS A 128 4.00 5.88 14.29
C LYS A 128 2.68 5.27 14.78
N LYS A 129 1.68 6.10 15.10
CA LYS A 129 0.35 5.65 15.50
C LYS A 129 -0.33 4.88 14.35
N VAL A 130 -0.29 5.44 13.14
CA VAL A 130 -0.89 4.82 11.95
C VAL A 130 -0.19 3.50 11.61
N LEU A 131 1.15 3.44 11.64
CA LEU A 131 1.91 2.22 11.37
C LEU A 131 1.54 1.06 12.32
N THR A 132 1.21 1.36 13.56
CA THR A 132 0.77 0.33 14.52
C THR A 132 -0.52 -0.36 14.08
N VAL A 133 -1.48 0.41 13.55
CA VAL A 133 -2.76 -0.14 13.05
C VAL A 133 -2.58 -0.83 11.71
N GLU A 134 -1.67 -0.34 10.87
CA GLU A 134 -1.29 -0.98 9.61
C GLU A 134 -0.77 -2.40 9.87
N HIS A 135 0.24 -2.55 10.71
CA HIS A 135 0.82 -3.85 11.05
C HIS A 135 -0.19 -4.83 11.67
N LYS A 136 -1.14 -4.31 12.44
CA LYS A 136 -2.18 -5.12 13.08
C LYS A 136 -3.18 -5.70 12.08
N ASN A 137 -3.51 -4.97 11.01
CA ASN A 137 -4.68 -5.25 10.19
C ASN A 137 -4.36 -5.70 8.77
N TYR A 138 -3.31 -5.18 8.14
CA TYR A 138 -3.13 -5.33 6.69
C TYR A 138 -3.10 -6.79 6.24
N ALA A 139 -2.24 -7.61 6.83
CA ALA A 139 -2.12 -9.02 6.46
C ALA A 139 -3.45 -9.78 6.65
N LYS A 140 -4.16 -9.52 7.75
CA LYS A 140 -5.44 -10.18 8.06
C LYS A 140 -6.53 -9.84 7.05
N VAL A 141 -6.65 -8.56 6.67
CA VAL A 141 -7.66 -8.11 5.71
C VAL A 141 -7.37 -8.68 4.34
N VAL A 142 -6.10 -8.63 3.89
CA VAL A 142 -5.70 -9.22 2.61
C VAL A 142 -6.00 -10.72 2.58
N GLU A 143 -5.62 -11.47 3.61
CA GLU A 143 -5.91 -12.90 3.71
C GLU A 143 -7.42 -13.19 3.61
N GLN A 144 -8.25 -12.43 4.33
CA GLN A 144 -9.70 -12.59 4.28
C GLN A 144 -10.28 -12.31 2.88
N GLU A 145 -9.80 -11.29 2.19
CA GLU A 145 -10.26 -10.96 0.83
C GLU A 145 -9.80 -12.00 -0.21
N VAL A 146 -8.56 -12.49 -0.10
CA VAL A 146 -8.06 -13.58 -0.96
C VAL A 146 -8.89 -14.83 -0.78
N LEU A 147 -9.17 -15.25 0.46
CA LEU A 147 -9.97 -16.44 0.76
C LEU A 147 -11.42 -16.37 0.26
N LYS A 148 -11.97 -15.16 0.07
CA LYS A 148 -13.30 -14.99 -0.55
C LYS A 148 -13.29 -15.16 -2.08
N SER A 149 -12.10 -15.10 -2.68
CA SER A 149 -11.93 -15.05 -4.14
C SER A 149 -11.53 -16.41 -4.74
N ILE A 150 -11.21 -17.39 -3.89
CA ILE A 150 -10.85 -18.76 -4.24
C ILE A 150 -11.91 -19.71 -3.70
#